data_cd44edb35f5d37cd238fa8afd6ab5767
#
_entry.id   cd44edb35f5d37cd238fa8afd6ab5767
#
_cell.length_a   1.000
_cell.length_b   1.000
_cell.length_c   1.000
_cell.angle_alpha   90.00
_cell.angle_beta   90.00
_cell.angle_gamma   90.00
#
_symmetry.space_group_name_H-M   'P 1'
#
loop_
_entity.id
_entity.type
_entity.pdbx_description
1 polymer ?
#
loop_
_entity_poly.entity_id
_entity_poly.type
_entity_poly.pdbx_seq_one_letter_code
_entity_poly.pdbx_strand_id
1 'polypeptide(L)'
;MLTHRHIEVFRAVMIAGSVTRAAEFLNTSQPTVSRELARMEQTIGFALFERVAGRLRATRPALALFEEVRQSYAGLERVASAAARLRAFREGQLSVISLPAFSHSILPDAFLRVHGRHPGVSLSVETQESPLLEEWLTAQRYDLGLTEQDSAPAGTRLELLTQVDEVCVLPDGHPLLARAAIGLADFDGQAFVSLSANDPYRVQIDDAFAQAGVRPRSIVETPTAVSVCAFVRQGLGVAIVNPLTALDFVGRGLHIRPLTRSFPFRVNVVFPEHRPGNPLVEAFMESLRDAAAAIEGKLMAAQVT
;
A
#
# COMPACT_ATOMS: atom_id res chain seq x y z
N MET A 1 35.97 -13.20 -11.29
CA MET A 1 34.57 -13.01 -11.72
C MET A 1 33.67 -13.06 -10.51
N LEU A 2 32.70 -12.16 -10.42
CA LEU A 2 31.69 -12.16 -9.34
C LEU A 2 30.77 -13.39 -9.49
N THR A 3 30.50 -14.10 -8.37
CA THR A 3 29.68 -15.32 -8.38
C THR A 3 28.42 -15.13 -7.54
N HIS A 4 27.38 -15.94 -7.77
CA HIS A 4 26.19 -15.96 -6.92
C HIS A 4 26.52 -16.18 -5.44
N ARG A 5 27.50 -17.03 -5.14
CA ARG A 5 27.93 -17.29 -3.76
C ARG A 5 28.51 -16.05 -3.09
N HIS A 6 29.29 -15.25 -3.82
CA HIS A 6 29.80 -13.96 -3.32
C HIS A 6 28.66 -13.03 -2.93
N ILE A 7 27.65 -12.89 -3.82
CA ILE A 7 26.49 -12.01 -3.59
C ILE A 7 25.65 -12.51 -2.39
N GLU A 8 25.42 -13.81 -2.30
CA GLU A 8 24.67 -14.44 -1.21
C GLU A 8 25.34 -14.19 0.15
N VAL A 9 26.65 -14.41 0.23
CA VAL A 9 27.43 -14.18 1.45
C VAL A 9 27.45 -12.69 1.82
N PHE A 10 27.67 -11.82 0.86
CA PHE A 10 27.63 -10.37 1.07
C PHE A 10 26.27 -9.92 1.62
N ARG A 11 25.17 -10.33 0.98
CA ARG A 11 23.82 -10.05 1.42
C ARG A 11 23.57 -10.54 2.85
N ALA A 12 23.96 -11.75 3.17
CA ALA A 12 23.79 -12.31 4.51
C ALA A 12 24.52 -11.49 5.58
N VAL A 13 25.73 -11.02 5.29
CA VAL A 13 26.51 -10.20 6.23
C VAL A 13 25.92 -8.80 6.37
N MET A 14 25.43 -8.19 5.29
CA MET A 14 24.74 -6.90 5.34
C MET A 14 23.49 -6.96 6.21
N ILE A 15 22.69 -8.02 6.10
CA ILE A 15 21.45 -8.19 6.87
C ILE A 15 21.77 -8.55 8.33
N ALA A 16 22.69 -9.48 8.56
CA ALA A 16 23.00 -9.96 9.91
C ALA A 16 23.87 -9.00 10.75
N GLY A 17 24.56 -8.05 10.10
CA GLY A 17 25.51 -7.12 10.74
C GLY A 17 26.73 -7.79 11.36
N SER A 18 26.93 -9.10 11.14
CA SER A 18 27.98 -9.90 11.74
C SER A 18 28.30 -11.11 10.87
N VAL A 19 29.61 -11.40 10.71
CA VAL A 19 30.09 -12.57 9.95
C VAL A 19 29.66 -13.88 10.61
N THR A 20 29.65 -13.93 11.95
CA THR A 20 29.23 -15.10 12.69
C THR A 20 27.74 -15.40 12.49
N ARG A 21 26.88 -14.42 12.67
CA ARG A 21 25.43 -14.57 12.42
C ARG A 21 25.12 -14.88 10.95
N ALA A 22 25.86 -14.30 10.02
CA ALA A 22 25.72 -14.64 8.61
C ALA A 22 26.10 -16.09 8.31
N ALA A 23 27.12 -16.63 8.99
CA ALA A 23 27.50 -18.03 8.87
C ALA A 23 26.42 -18.97 9.40
N GLU A 24 25.81 -18.65 10.53
CA GLU A 24 24.63 -19.36 11.06
C GLU A 24 23.46 -19.33 10.08
N PHE A 25 23.14 -18.16 9.56
CA PHE A 25 22.05 -17.96 8.58
C PHE A 25 22.26 -18.76 7.29
N LEU A 26 23.52 -18.88 6.85
CA LEU A 26 23.90 -19.62 5.64
C LEU A 26 24.22 -21.10 5.90
N ASN A 27 24.03 -21.60 7.13
CA ASN A 27 24.39 -22.97 7.54
C ASN A 27 25.84 -23.33 7.15
N THR A 28 26.79 -22.42 7.42
CA THR A 28 28.20 -22.58 7.08
C THR A 28 29.11 -22.10 8.21
N SER A 29 30.45 -22.21 8.04
CA SER A 29 31.40 -21.74 9.03
C SER A 29 31.77 -20.25 8.85
N GLN A 30 32.07 -19.57 9.96
CA GLN A 30 32.55 -18.18 9.94
C GLN A 30 33.83 -17.99 9.07
N PRO A 31 34.84 -18.91 9.10
CA PRO A 31 35.99 -18.84 8.22
C PRO A 31 35.62 -18.91 6.72
N THR A 32 34.59 -19.68 6.37
CA THR A 32 34.09 -19.75 4.99
C THR A 32 33.49 -18.43 4.55
N VAL A 33 32.63 -17.84 5.35
CA VAL A 33 32.03 -16.51 5.06
C VAL A 33 33.12 -15.44 4.91
N SER A 34 34.10 -15.40 5.84
CA SER A 34 35.20 -14.44 5.76
C SER A 34 36.02 -14.60 4.49
N ARG A 35 36.28 -15.83 4.06
CA ARG A 35 37.06 -16.13 2.85
C ARG A 35 36.32 -15.72 1.59
N GLU A 36 35.02 -16.00 1.52
CA GLU A 36 34.19 -15.60 0.36
C GLU A 36 34.06 -14.07 0.26
N LEU A 37 33.91 -13.36 1.39
CA LEU A 37 33.95 -11.90 1.41
C LEU A 37 35.28 -11.35 0.90
N ALA A 38 36.40 -11.86 1.39
CA ALA A 38 37.72 -11.42 0.95
C ALA A 38 37.93 -11.66 -0.55
N ARG A 39 37.48 -12.81 -1.08
CA ARG A 39 37.50 -13.09 -2.53
C ARG A 39 36.62 -12.14 -3.32
N MET A 40 35.46 -11.80 -2.79
CA MET A 40 34.58 -10.80 -3.44
C MET A 40 35.25 -9.44 -3.48
N GLU A 41 35.81 -8.94 -2.37
CA GLU A 41 36.52 -7.66 -2.30
C GLU A 41 37.72 -7.61 -3.28
N GLN A 42 38.50 -8.70 -3.37
CA GLN A 42 39.56 -8.83 -4.37
C GLN A 42 39.02 -8.78 -5.81
N THR A 43 37.87 -9.39 -6.06
CA THR A 43 37.26 -9.44 -7.40
C THR A 43 36.70 -8.09 -7.83
N ILE A 44 36.10 -7.33 -6.92
CA ILE A 44 35.49 -6.02 -7.22
C ILE A 44 36.46 -4.85 -7.04
N GLY A 45 37.59 -5.06 -6.35
CA GLY A 45 38.66 -4.09 -6.23
C GLY A 45 38.49 -3.03 -5.12
N PHE A 46 37.51 -3.22 -4.22
CA PHE A 46 37.32 -2.35 -3.06
C PHE A 46 36.80 -3.10 -1.84
N ALA A 47 37.05 -2.53 -0.64
CA ALA A 47 36.58 -3.11 0.62
C ALA A 47 35.08 -2.91 0.81
N LEU A 48 34.38 -3.96 1.20
CA LEU A 48 32.94 -3.94 1.54
C LEU A 48 32.74 -3.63 3.01
N PHE A 49 33.63 -4.06 3.86
CA PHE A 49 33.52 -3.88 5.31
C PHE A 49 34.82 -3.35 5.91
N GLU A 50 34.68 -2.57 6.97
CA GLU A 50 35.77 -2.09 7.83
C GLU A 50 35.48 -2.45 9.28
N ARG A 51 36.53 -2.48 10.11
CA ARG A 51 36.40 -2.66 11.55
C ARG A 51 36.58 -1.34 12.27
N VAL A 52 35.49 -0.84 12.86
CA VAL A 52 35.49 0.38 13.67
C VAL A 52 35.19 0.02 15.11
N ALA A 53 36.10 0.29 16.05
CA ALA A 53 35.98 -0.08 17.45
C ALA A 53 35.61 -1.58 17.68
N GLY A 54 36.21 -2.48 16.91
CA GLY A 54 35.97 -3.92 16.98
C GLY A 54 34.68 -4.41 16.32
N ARG A 55 33.82 -3.53 15.81
CA ARG A 55 32.56 -3.86 15.13
C ARG A 55 32.72 -3.80 13.62
N LEU A 56 32.06 -4.73 12.94
CA LEU A 56 31.97 -4.75 11.48
C LEU A 56 31.03 -3.63 11.02
N ARG A 57 31.51 -2.81 10.08
CA ARG A 57 30.74 -1.71 9.50
C ARG A 57 30.83 -1.75 7.98
N ALA A 58 29.71 -1.60 7.31
CA ALA A 58 29.67 -1.52 5.85
C ALA A 58 30.27 -0.18 5.37
N THR A 59 31.06 -0.22 4.30
CA THR A 59 31.59 0.96 3.62
C THR A 59 30.52 1.63 2.77
N ARG A 60 30.73 2.88 2.34
CA ARG A 60 29.83 3.56 1.39
C ARG A 60 29.64 2.79 0.08
N PRO A 61 30.70 2.27 -0.57
CA PRO A 61 30.55 1.40 -1.75
C PRO A 61 29.73 0.14 -1.46
N ALA A 62 29.86 -0.48 -0.27
CA ALA A 62 29.05 -1.63 0.11
C ALA A 62 27.57 -1.30 0.20
N LEU A 63 27.22 -0.14 0.78
CA LEU A 63 25.82 0.29 0.86
C LEU A 63 25.22 0.48 -0.53
N ALA A 64 25.93 1.14 -1.45
CA ALA A 64 25.47 1.31 -2.82
C ALA A 64 25.33 -0.03 -3.56
N LEU A 65 26.30 -0.93 -3.42
CA LEU A 65 26.23 -2.27 -4.02
C LEU A 65 25.10 -3.10 -3.43
N PHE A 66 24.77 -2.90 -2.15
CA PHE A 66 23.69 -3.64 -1.50
C PHE A 66 22.31 -3.29 -2.08
N GLU A 67 22.09 -2.05 -2.51
CA GLU A 67 20.84 -1.67 -3.20
C GLU A 67 20.66 -2.45 -4.52
N GLU A 68 21.73 -2.59 -5.32
CA GLU A 68 21.69 -3.41 -6.54
C GLU A 68 21.44 -4.89 -6.24
N VAL A 69 22.07 -5.41 -5.17
CA VAL A 69 21.83 -6.79 -4.71
C VAL A 69 20.38 -6.98 -4.27
N ARG A 70 19.80 -6.05 -3.56
CA ARG A 70 18.37 -6.09 -3.17
C ARG A 70 17.46 -6.19 -4.39
N GLN A 71 17.69 -5.39 -5.41
CA GLN A 71 16.92 -5.42 -6.66
C GLN A 71 17.05 -6.76 -7.38
N SER A 72 18.26 -7.33 -7.42
CA SER A 72 18.50 -8.65 -8.01
C SER A 72 17.73 -9.76 -7.28
N TYR A 73 17.71 -9.74 -5.93
CA TYR A 73 16.94 -10.71 -5.14
C TYR A 73 15.43 -10.52 -5.29
N ALA A 74 14.94 -9.29 -5.39
CA ALA A 74 13.56 -9.04 -5.74
C ALA A 74 13.19 -9.64 -7.11
N GLY A 75 14.16 -9.69 -8.05
CA GLY A 75 14.02 -10.42 -9.32
C GLY A 75 13.83 -11.93 -9.13
N LEU A 76 14.63 -12.57 -8.29
CA LEU A 76 14.51 -14.00 -7.98
C LEU A 76 13.18 -14.32 -7.27
N GLU A 77 12.76 -13.48 -6.34
CA GLU A 77 11.45 -13.62 -5.69
C GLU A 77 10.30 -13.49 -6.69
N ARG A 78 10.46 -12.65 -7.73
CA ARG A 78 9.52 -12.58 -8.85
C ARG A 78 9.41 -13.90 -9.62
N VAL A 79 10.54 -14.55 -9.89
CA VAL A 79 10.57 -15.86 -10.57
C VAL A 79 9.89 -16.93 -9.71
N ALA A 80 10.21 -17.00 -8.42
CA ALA A 80 9.57 -17.92 -7.47
C ALA A 80 8.06 -17.70 -7.38
N SER A 81 7.63 -16.43 -7.29
CA SER A 81 6.23 -16.05 -7.29
C SER A 81 5.54 -16.42 -8.61
N ALA A 82 6.21 -16.26 -9.75
CA ALA A 82 5.69 -16.68 -11.05
C ALA A 82 5.47 -18.19 -11.11
N ALA A 83 6.41 -18.97 -10.62
CA ALA A 83 6.29 -20.43 -10.55
C ALA A 83 5.13 -20.87 -9.62
N ALA A 84 4.99 -20.21 -8.47
CA ALA A 84 3.87 -20.45 -7.55
C ALA A 84 2.52 -20.10 -8.20
N ARG A 85 2.44 -18.98 -8.94
CA ARG A 85 1.22 -18.59 -9.69
C ARG A 85 0.85 -19.58 -10.78
N LEU A 86 1.82 -20.08 -11.54
CA LEU A 86 1.58 -21.10 -12.57
C LEU A 86 1.00 -22.39 -11.97
N ARG A 87 1.39 -22.71 -10.75
CA ARG A 87 0.80 -23.81 -9.97
C ARG A 87 -0.61 -23.45 -9.50
N ALA A 88 -0.79 -22.28 -8.91
CA ALA A 88 -2.06 -21.78 -8.36
C ALA A 88 -3.14 -21.56 -9.46
N PHE A 89 -2.74 -21.21 -10.69
CA PHE A 89 -3.65 -21.13 -11.85
C PHE A 89 -4.41 -22.45 -12.10
N ARG A 90 -3.80 -23.60 -11.77
CA ARG A 90 -4.47 -24.91 -11.82
C ARG A 90 -5.41 -25.17 -10.64
N GLU A 91 -5.34 -24.36 -9.60
CA GLU A 91 -6.06 -24.55 -8.32
C GLU A 91 -7.22 -23.55 -8.12
N GLY A 92 -7.54 -22.72 -9.12
CA GLY A 92 -8.64 -21.74 -9.03
C GLY A 92 -8.31 -20.55 -8.13
N GLN A 93 -7.08 -20.03 -8.19
CA GLN A 93 -6.66 -18.87 -7.43
C GLN A 93 -6.72 -17.58 -8.26
N LEU A 94 -7.22 -16.50 -7.64
CA LEU A 94 -7.13 -15.14 -8.14
C LEU A 94 -6.09 -14.36 -7.33
N SER A 95 -5.18 -13.65 -8.01
CA SER A 95 -4.17 -12.80 -7.37
C SER A 95 -4.46 -11.33 -7.61
N VAL A 96 -4.62 -10.57 -6.53
CA VAL A 96 -4.97 -9.15 -6.55
C VAL A 96 -3.90 -8.34 -5.80
N ILE A 97 -3.54 -7.17 -6.34
CA ILE A 97 -2.77 -6.17 -5.60
C ILE A 97 -3.64 -4.93 -5.40
N SER A 98 -3.53 -4.29 -4.24
CA SER A 98 -4.33 -3.10 -3.98
C SER A 98 -3.64 -2.13 -3.03
N LEU A 99 -4.08 -0.87 -3.06
CA LEU A 99 -3.79 0.06 -1.98
C LEU A 99 -4.41 -0.44 -0.65
N PRO A 100 -3.83 -0.08 0.50
CA PRO A 100 -4.34 -0.47 1.82
C PRO A 100 -5.83 -0.17 2.00
N ALA A 101 -6.30 1.00 1.56
CA ALA A 101 -7.70 1.42 1.68
C ALA A 101 -8.69 0.40 1.08
N PHE A 102 -8.33 -0.27 -0.02
CA PHE A 102 -9.22 -1.22 -0.70
C PHE A 102 -9.16 -2.62 -0.11
N SER A 103 -8.00 -3.02 0.44
CA SER A 103 -7.80 -4.36 0.98
C SER A 103 -8.66 -4.66 2.21
N HIS A 104 -9.01 -3.65 3.01
CA HIS A 104 -9.88 -3.81 4.18
C HIS A 104 -11.33 -3.36 3.96
N SER A 105 -11.63 -2.60 2.91
CA SER A 105 -12.98 -2.07 2.64
C SER A 105 -13.73 -2.87 1.57
N ILE A 106 -13.38 -2.71 0.28
CA ILE A 106 -14.15 -3.27 -0.84
C ILE A 106 -13.81 -4.74 -1.16
N LEU A 107 -12.53 -5.14 -1.02
CA LEU A 107 -12.09 -6.49 -1.38
C LEU A 107 -12.74 -7.61 -0.54
N PRO A 108 -12.91 -7.47 0.79
CA PRO A 108 -13.59 -8.49 1.59
C PRO A 108 -15.03 -8.76 1.13
N ASP A 109 -15.82 -7.71 0.87
CA ASP A 109 -17.20 -7.83 0.39
C ASP A 109 -17.25 -8.47 -1.01
N ALA A 110 -16.36 -8.05 -1.91
CA ALA A 110 -16.28 -8.61 -3.26
C ALA A 110 -15.89 -10.10 -3.23
N PHE A 111 -14.91 -10.47 -2.39
CA PHE A 111 -14.49 -11.86 -2.27
C PHE A 111 -15.57 -12.74 -1.62
N LEU A 112 -16.25 -12.26 -0.60
CA LEU A 112 -17.37 -12.98 0.02
C LEU A 112 -18.43 -13.36 -1.02
N ARG A 113 -18.76 -12.45 -1.94
CA ARG A 113 -19.73 -12.68 -3.03
C ARG A 113 -19.24 -13.71 -4.04
N VAL A 114 -17.99 -13.59 -4.49
CA VAL A 114 -17.43 -14.56 -5.44
C VAL A 114 -17.25 -15.93 -4.81
N HIS A 115 -16.81 -16.02 -3.56
CA HIS A 115 -16.64 -17.27 -2.83
C HIS A 115 -17.97 -17.99 -2.61
N GLY A 116 -19.06 -17.24 -2.37
CA GLY A 116 -20.43 -17.80 -2.26
C GLY A 116 -20.92 -18.44 -3.57
N ARG A 117 -20.52 -17.88 -4.73
CA ARG A 117 -20.86 -18.43 -6.06
C ARG A 117 -19.88 -19.54 -6.51
N HIS A 118 -18.64 -19.47 -6.06
CA HIS A 118 -17.53 -20.35 -6.45
C HIS A 118 -16.73 -20.80 -5.22
N PRO A 119 -17.22 -21.78 -4.42
CA PRO A 119 -16.59 -22.16 -3.14
C PRO A 119 -15.16 -22.71 -3.25
N GLY A 120 -14.73 -23.14 -4.45
CA GLY A 120 -13.36 -23.62 -4.69
C GLY A 120 -12.33 -22.52 -5.02
N VAL A 121 -12.77 -21.26 -5.09
CA VAL A 121 -11.88 -20.13 -5.38
C VAL A 121 -11.13 -19.69 -4.15
N SER A 122 -9.83 -19.43 -4.30
CA SER A 122 -8.99 -18.76 -3.31
C SER A 122 -8.55 -17.39 -3.83
N LEU A 123 -8.38 -16.43 -2.91
CA LEU A 123 -7.88 -15.08 -3.19
C LEU A 123 -6.52 -14.90 -2.53
N SER A 124 -5.55 -14.43 -3.32
CA SER A 124 -4.29 -13.91 -2.81
C SER A 124 -4.29 -12.40 -2.94
N VAL A 125 -4.25 -11.68 -1.83
CA VAL A 125 -4.20 -10.21 -1.81
C VAL A 125 -2.82 -9.76 -1.36
N GLU A 126 -2.20 -8.91 -2.15
CA GLU A 126 -0.99 -8.16 -1.77
C GLU A 126 -1.37 -6.70 -1.59
N THR A 127 -0.83 -6.08 -0.55
CA THR A 127 -1.09 -4.67 -0.25
C THR A 127 0.19 -3.87 -0.42
N GLN A 128 0.17 -2.88 -1.30
CA GLN A 128 1.31 -2.02 -1.57
C GLN A 128 0.86 -0.58 -1.81
N GLU A 129 1.73 0.37 -1.46
CA GLU A 129 1.59 1.78 -1.80
C GLU A 129 2.19 2.09 -3.18
N SER A 130 1.77 3.21 -3.80
CA SER A 130 2.43 3.76 -4.98
C SER A 130 3.85 4.27 -4.61
N PRO A 131 4.84 4.13 -5.49
CA PRO A 131 4.76 3.64 -6.88
C PRO A 131 4.95 2.12 -7.03
N LEU A 132 5.19 1.38 -5.96
CA LEU A 132 5.52 -0.05 -6.02
C LEU A 132 4.34 -0.90 -6.54
N LEU A 133 3.11 -0.48 -6.25
CA LEU A 133 1.89 -1.11 -6.78
C LEU A 133 1.90 -1.08 -8.31
N GLU A 134 2.15 0.09 -8.90
CA GLU A 134 2.17 0.30 -10.35
C GLU A 134 3.34 -0.45 -11.02
N GLU A 135 4.51 -0.48 -10.39
CA GLU A 135 5.66 -1.26 -10.85
C GLU A 135 5.35 -2.74 -10.95
N TRP A 136 4.63 -3.29 -9.96
CA TRP A 136 4.28 -4.71 -9.94
C TRP A 136 3.16 -5.06 -10.92
N LEU A 137 2.25 -4.15 -11.20
CA LEU A 137 1.25 -4.31 -12.25
C LEU A 137 1.89 -4.25 -13.64
N THR A 138 2.79 -3.28 -13.89
CA THR A 138 3.61 -3.23 -15.11
C THR A 138 4.41 -4.53 -15.32
N ALA A 139 4.94 -5.11 -14.24
CA ALA A 139 5.64 -6.38 -14.27
C ALA A 139 4.71 -7.61 -14.43
N GLN A 140 3.41 -7.42 -14.68
CA GLN A 140 2.42 -8.47 -14.94
C GLN A 140 2.30 -9.51 -13.81
N ARG A 141 2.49 -9.10 -12.55
CA ARG A 141 2.61 -10.03 -11.40
C ARG A 141 1.26 -10.52 -10.87
N TYR A 142 0.20 -9.74 -11.05
CA TYR A 142 -1.15 -9.98 -10.50
C TYR A 142 -2.17 -10.12 -11.62
N ASP A 143 -3.33 -10.70 -11.31
CA ASP A 143 -4.43 -10.83 -12.28
C ASP A 143 -5.15 -9.50 -12.48
N LEU A 144 -5.23 -8.69 -11.42
CA LEU A 144 -5.70 -7.32 -11.44
C LEU A 144 -5.14 -6.52 -10.26
N GLY A 145 -5.24 -5.20 -10.33
CA GLY A 145 -4.92 -4.30 -9.23
C GLY A 145 -6.01 -3.27 -8.99
N LEU A 146 -6.08 -2.73 -7.75
CA LEU A 146 -6.93 -1.59 -7.42
C LEU A 146 -6.06 -0.40 -7.03
N THR A 147 -6.29 0.74 -7.67
CA THR A 147 -5.53 1.98 -7.50
C THR A 147 -6.45 3.20 -7.50
N GLU A 148 -5.93 4.33 -7.01
CA GLU A 148 -6.56 5.65 -7.09
C GLU A 148 -6.04 6.46 -8.31
N GLN A 149 -5.01 5.96 -9.00
CA GLN A 149 -4.36 6.66 -10.11
C GLN A 149 -5.29 6.82 -11.32
N ASP A 150 -5.19 7.97 -11.98
CA ASP A 150 -6.00 8.30 -13.16
C ASP A 150 -5.38 7.81 -14.49
N SER A 151 -4.18 7.28 -14.45
CA SER A 151 -3.45 6.81 -15.62
C SER A 151 -3.06 5.33 -15.49
N ALA A 152 -3.22 4.59 -16.58
CA ALA A 152 -2.83 3.19 -16.62
C ALA A 152 -1.28 3.07 -16.58
N PRO A 153 -0.71 2.23 -15.70
CA PRO A 153 0.69 1.84 -15.79
C PRO A 153 1.03 1.20 -17.15
N ALA A 154 2.29 1.26 -17.56
CA ALA A 154 2.71 0.71 -18.85
C ALA A 154 2.35 -0.79 -19.00
N GLY A 155 1.82 -1.18 -20.16
CA GLY A 155 1.38 -2.54 -20.44
C GLY A 155 0.16 -3.01 -19.64
N THR A 156 -0.66 -2.04 -19.22
CA THR A 156 -1.92 -2.30 -18.50
C THR A 156 -3.05 -1.44 -19.06
N ARG A 157 -4.30 -1.83 -18.82
CA ARG A 157 -5.47 -0.99 -19.03
C ARG A 157 -6.12 -0.63 -17.70
N LEU A 158 -6.72 0.54 -17.63
CA LEU A 158 -7.43 1.08 -16.47
C LEU A 158 -8.93 1.11 -16.74
N GLU A 159 -9.72 0.72 -15.74
CA GLU A 159 -11.18 0.81 -15.77
C GLU A 159 -11.67 1.47 -14.48
N LEU A 160 -12.48 2.51 -14.57
CA LEU A 160 -13.11 3.14 -13.41
C LEU A 160 -14.14 2.17 -12.82
N LEU A 161 -13.98 1.83 -11.56
CA LEU A 161 -14.95 1.01 -10.82
C LEU A 161 -16.03 1.87 -10.18
N THR A 162 -15.63 2.88 -9.41
CA THR A 162 -16.53 3.87 -8.80
C THR A 162 -15.80 5.17 -8.49
N GLN A 163 -16.56 6.25 -8.36
CA GLN A 163 -16.08 7.54 -7.90
C GLN A 163 -17.05 8.07 -6.85
N VAL A 164 -16.53 8.45 -5.70
CA VAL A 164 -17.24 9.05 -4.58
C VAL A 164 -16.43 10.25 -4.09
N ASP A 165 -16.99 11.08 -3.22
CA ASP A 165 -16.22 12.20 -2.65
C ASP A 165 -15.58 11.81 -1.32
N GLU A 166 -14.42 12.42 -1.02
CA GLU A 166 -13.86 12.47 0.32
C GLU A 166 -14.88 13.00 1.31
N VAL A 167 -14.80 12.57 2.55
CA VAL A 167 -15.74 12.92 3.61
C VAL A 167 -15.04 13.56 4.80
N CYS A 168 -15.76 14.43 5.51
CA CYS A 168 -15.34 14.88 6.83
C CYS A 168 -15.65 13.80 7.85
N VAL A 169 -14.65 13.45 8.69
CA VAL A 169 -14.82 12.55 9.83
C VAL A 169 -14.69 13.33 11.13
N LEU A 170 -15.60 13.05 12.07
CA LEU A 170 -15.80 13.76 13.32
C LEU A 170 -15.89 12.75 14.48
N PRO A 171 -15.33 13.05 15.67
CA PRO A 171 -15.51 12.22 16.85
C PRO A 171 -16.90 12.42 17.48
N ASP A 172 -17.26 11.52 18.39
CA ASP A 172 -18.46 11.66 19.22
C ASP A 172 -18.53 13.03 19.90
N GLY A 173 -19.71 13.64 19.90
CA GLY A 173 -19.98 14.89 20.60
C GLY A 173 -19.35 16.14 19.97
N HIS A 174 -18.75 16.05 18.79
CA HIS A 174 -18.14 17.21 18.11
C HIS A 174 -19.22 18.21 17.69
N PRO A 175 -19.03 19.54 17.92
CA PRO A 175 -20.07 20.56 17.58
C PRO A 175 -20.50 20.55 16.11
N LEU A 176 -19.60 20.24 15.19
CA LEU A 176 -19.90 20.16 13.75
C LEU A 176 -20.86 19.01 13.38
N LEU A 177 -21.15 18.08 14.28
CA LEU A 177 -22.17 17.04 14.06
C LEU A 177 -23.58 17.62 13.88
N ALA A 178 -23.81 18.83 14.38
CA ALA A 178 -25.09 19.55 14.18
C ALA A 178 -25.29 20.05 12.72
N ARG A 179 -24.26 20.00 11.88
CA ARG A 179 -24.33 20.40 10.48
C ARG A 179 -24.63 19.21 9.58
N ALA A 180 -25.50 19.42 8.59
CA ALA A 180 -25.80 18.41 7.57
C ALA A 180 -24.62 18.20 6.59
N ALA A 181 -23.83 19.24 6.33
CA ALA A 181 -22.64 19.21 5.48
C ALA A 181 -21.59 20.18 6.04
N ILE A 182 -20.32 19.90 5.80
CA ILE A 182 -19.18 20.67 6.33
C ILE A 182 -18.56 21.48 5.18
N GLY A 183 -18.50 22.80 5.38
CA GLY A 183 -17.79 23.71 4.47
C GLY A 183 -16.33 23.87 4.87
N LEU A 184 -15.48 24.35 3.93
CA LEU A 184 -14.07 24.60 4.22
C LEU A 184 -13.88 25.57 5.39
N ALA A 185 -14.72 26.61 5.49
CA ALA A 185 -14.67 27.59 6.59
C ALA A 185 -14.87 26.97 7.99
N ASP A 186 -15.55 25.83 8.07
CA ASP A 186 -15.80 25.15 9.35
C ASP A 186 -14.53 24.53 9.93
N PHE A 187 -13.48 24.35 9.13
CA PHE A 187 -12.18 23.83 9.58
C PHE A 187 -11.25 24.91 10.15
N ASP A 188 -11.60 26.20 10.03
CA ASP A 188 -10.72 27.26 10.50
C ASP A 188 -10.48 27.16 12.00
N GLY A 189 -9.20 27.10 12.39
CA GLY A 189 -8.76 26.91 13.79
C GLY A 189 -9.09 25.54 14.42
N GLN A 190 -9.77 24.64 13.72
CA GLN A 190 -10.03 23.28 14.23
C GLN A 190 -8.75 22.47 14.40
N ALA A 191 -8.70 21.63 15.42
CA ALA A 191 -7.71 20.58 15.52
C ALA A 191 -7.88 19.63 14.33
N PHE A 192 -6.84 19.45 13.53
CA PHE A 192 -6.90 18.68 12.28
C PHE A 192 -5.90 17.55 12.27
N VAL A 193 -6.38 16.36 11.95
CA VAL A 193 -5.58 15.16 11.70
C VAL A 193 -5.50 14.95 10.20
N SER A 194 -4.32 14.76 9.67
CA SER A 194 -4.10 14.74 8.21
C SER A 194 -3.30 13.54 7.75
N LEU A 195 -3.43 13.24 6.46
CA LEU A 195 -2.50 12.38 5.74
C LEU A 195 -1.13 13.05 5.62
N SER A 196 -0.11 12.28 5.23
CA SER A 196 1.24 12.79 5.00
C SER A 196 1.27 13.90 3.95
N ALA A 197 2.19 14.85 4.10
CA ALA A 197 2.26 16.06 3.25
C ALA A 197 2.48 15.78 1.75
N ASN A 198 2.99 14.59 1.40
CA ASN A 198 3.18 14.13 0.01
C ASN A 198 2.00 13.33 -0.55
N ASP A 199 0.94 13.11 0.23
CA ASP A 199 -0.27 12.44 -0.21
C ASP A 199 -1.05 13.33 -1.20
N PRO A 200 -1.49 12.83 -2.37
CA PRO A 200 -2.18 13.63 -3.39
C PRO A 200 -3.47 14.28 -2.90
N TYR A 201 -4.26 13.60 -2.07
CA TYR A 201 -5.48 14.17 -1.51
C TYR A 201 -5.17 15.24 -0.47
N ARG A 202 -4.14 15.02 0.37
CA ARG A 202 -3.68 16.02 1.32
C ARG A 202 -3.25 17.30 0.60
N VAL A 203 -2.50 17.20 -0.50
CA VAL A 203 -2.09 18.37 -1.30
C VAL A 203 -3.32 19.12 -1.83
N GLN A 204 -4.31 18.42 -2.39
CA GLN A 204 -5.54 19.03 -2.89
C GLN A 204 -6.35 19.72 -1.78
N ILE A 205 -6.41 19.12 -0.59
CA ILE A 205 -7.12 19.68 0.58
C ILE A 205 -6.41 20.93 1.08
N ASP A 206 -5.08 20.89 1.20
CA ASP A 206 -4.28 22.04 1.65
C ASP A 206 -4.37 23.21 0.68
N ASP A 207 -4.35 22.95 -0.63
CA ASP A 207 -4.57 23.96 -1.67
C ASP A 207 -5.99 24.58 -1.55
N ALA A 208 -6.99 23.76 -1.27
CA ALA A 208 -8.35 24.24 -1.06
C ALA A 208 -8.48 25.13 0.18
N PHE A 209 -7.84 24.75 1.30
CA PHE A 209 -7.79 25.58 2.51
C PHE A 209 -7.04 26.88 2.25
N ALA A 210 -5.91 26.83 1.56
CA ALA A 210 -5.13 28.05 1.23
C ALA A 210 -5.94 29.04 0.37
N GLN A 211 -6.65 28.53 -0.67
CA GLN A 211 -7.52 29.33 -1.53
C GLN A 211 -8.69 29.97 -0.76
N ALA A 212 -9.23 29.26 0.23
CA ALA A 212 -10.32 29.75 1.07
C ALA A 212 -9.86 30.63 2.24
N GLY A 213 -8.55 30.78 2.45
CA GLY A 213 -7.99 31.50 3.62
C GLY A 213 -8.20 30.80 4.94
N VAL A 214 -8.49 29.49 4.92
CA VAL A 214 -8.76 28.62 6.09
C VAL A 214 -7.46 28.05 6.62
N ARG A 215 -7.28 28.03 7.95
CA ARG A 215 -6.06 27.56 8.61
C ARG A 215 -6.40 26.56 9.73
N PRO A 216 -6.60 25.28 9.42
CA PRO A 216 -6.73 24.26 10.44
C PRO A 216 -5.43 24.16 11.25
N ARG A 217 -5.55 23.78 12.51
CA ARG A 217 -4.40 23.54 13.38
C ARG A 217 -3.99 22.07 13.26
N SER A 218 -2.95 21.79 12.48
CA SER A 218 -2.41 20.42 12.35
C SER A 218 -1.95 19.89 13.72
N ILE A 219 -2.51 18.76 14.14
CA ILE A 219 -2.20 18.10 15.43
C ILE A 219 -1.44 16.80 15.18
N VAL A 220 -1.84 16.03 14.17
CA VAL A 220 -1.24 14.75 13.83
C VAL A 220 -1.14 14.65 12.32
N GLU A 221 -0.02 14.10 11.85
CA GLU A 221 0.19 13.67 10.48
C GLU A 221 0.53 12.18 10.46
N THR A 222 -0.11 11.41 9.57
CA THR A 222 0.07 9.96 9.49
C THR A 222 -0.16 9.47 8.05
N PRO A 223 0.55 8.41 7.59
CA PRO A 223 0.49 8.00 6.18
C PRO A 223 -0.79 7.25 5.77
N THR A 224 -1.66 6.84 6.70
CA THR A 224 -2.81 6.00 6.35
C THR A 224 -4.14 6.58 6.86
N ALA A 225 -5.18 6.50 6.03
CA ALA A 225 -6.54 6.92 6.40
C ALA A 225 -7.10 6.16 7.62
N VAL A 226 -6.71 4.89 7.80
CA VAL A 226 -7.06 4.08 8.99
C VAL A 226 -6.53 4.74 10.25
N SER A 227 -5.27 5.18 10.25
CA SER A 227 -4.67 5.88 11.38
C SER A 227 -5.34 7.23 11.62
N VAL A 228 -5.62 8.00 10.55
CA VAL A 228 -6.38 9.26 10.66
C VAL A 228 -7.71 9.03 11.38
N CYS A 229 -8.52 8.07 10.91
CA CYS A 229 -9.81 7.72 11.54
C CYS A 229 -9.64 7.28 12.99
N ALA A 230 -8.60 6.52 13.30
CA ALA A 230 -8.34 6.07 14.68
C ALA A 230 -8.03 7.25 15.62
N PHE A 231 -7.23 8.24 15.18
CA PHE A 231 -6.93 9.44 15.95
C PHE A 231 -8.15 10.35 16.11
N VAL A 232 -8.94 10.54 15.05
CA VAL A 232 -10.20 11.31 15.12
C VAL A 232 -11.15 10.68 16.10
N ARG A 233 -11.33 9.37 16.06
CA ARG A 233 -12.19 8.63 17.02
C ARG A 233 -11.79 8.85 18.47
N GLN A 234 -10.51 9.09 18.76
CA GLN A 234 -10.01 9.42 20.11
C GLN A 234 -10.23 10.90 20.50
N GLY A 235 -10.86 11.69 19.65
CA GLY A 235 -11.14 13.11 19.94
C GLY A 235 -9.99 14.06 19.68
N LEU A 236 -8.93 13.65 18.94
CA LEU A 236 -7.77 14.50 18.68
C LEU A 236 -8.03 15.58 17.63
N GLY A 237 -9.17 15.57 16.98
CA GLY A 237 -9.55 16.59 15.99
C GLY A 237 -10.52 16.04 14.96
N VAL A 238 -10.58 16.73 13.82
CA VAL A 238 -11.37 16.38 12.65
C VAL A 238 -10.46 16.07 11.47
N ALA A 239 -10.97 15.40 10.46
CA ALA A 239 -10.19 15.10 9.25
C ALA A 239 -11.05 15.06 7.99
N ILE A 240 -10.40 15.06 6.83
CA ILE A 240 -10.97 14.74 5.53
C ILE A 240 -10.24 13.48 5.03
N VAL A 241 -11.00 12.43 4.71
CA VAL A 241 -10.45 11.13 4.31
C VAL A 241 -11.37 10.42 3.32
N ASN A 242 -10.83 9.40 2.66
CA ASN A 242 -11.62 8.57 1.76
C ASN A 242 -12.78 7.88 2.49
N PRO A 243 -13.96 7.87 1.88
CA PRO A 243 -15.18 7.38 2.51
C PRO A 243 -15.17 5.86 2.74
N LEU A 244 -14.41 5.10 1.95
CA LEU A 244 -14.33 3.65 2.08
C LEU A 244 -13.73 3.27 3.44
N THR A 245 -12.62 3.90 3.80
CA THR A 245 -11.99 3.70 5.12
C THR A 245 -12.87 4.25 6.24
N ALA A 246 -13.45 5.45 6.05
CA ALA A 246 -14.28 6.08 7.08
C ALA A 246 -15.48 5.21 7.49
N LEU A 247 -16.13 4.52 6.54
CA LEU A 247 -17.26 3.63 6.79
C LEU A 247 -16.97 2.51 7.79
N ASP A 248 -15.75 1.99 7.84
CA ASP A 248 -15.36 0.93 8.78
C ASP A 248 -15.35 1.40 10.24
N PHE A 249 -15.33 2.71 10.47
CA PHE A 249 -15.30 3.34 11.78
C PHE A 249 -16.66 3.90 12.22
N VAL A 250 -17.64 4.03 11.31
CA VAL A 250 -18.99 4.52 11.63
C VAL A 250 -19.65 3.63 12.67
N GLY A 251 -20.32 4.26 13.66
CA GLY A 251 -20.95 3.55 14.78
C GLY A 251 -19.97 3.04 15.85
N ARG A 252 -18.70 3.42 15.75
CA ARG A 252 -17.63 3.08 16.70
C ARG A 252 -16.95 4.31 17.29
N GLY A 253 -17.69 5.41 17.47
CA GLY A 253 -17.16 6.68 17.98
C GLY A 253 -16.63 7.61 16.88
N LEU A 254 -16.97 7.36 15.61
CA LEU A 254 -16.66 8.21 14.49
C LEU A 254 -17.90 8.41 13.62
N HIS A 255 -18.12 9.65 13.19
CA HIS A 255 -19.23 10.08 12.35
C HIS A 255 -18.71 10.66 11.05
N ILE A 256 -19.51 10.52 9.98
CA ILE A 256 -19.23 11.05 8.66
C ILE A 256 -20.19 12.22 8.37
N ARG A 257 -19.66 13.26 7.74
CA ARG A 257 -20.45 14.33 7.10
C ARG A 257 -19.93 14.59 5.71
N PRO A 258 -20.81 14.82 4.73
CA PRO A 258 -20.38 15.24 3.39
C PRO A 258 -19.74 16.61 3.44
N LEU A 259 -18.86 16.88 2.48
CA LEU A 259 -18.28 18.19 2.27
C LEU A 259 -19.14 19.02 1.29
N THR A 260 -19.19 20.35 1.46
CA THR A 260 -19.83 21.22 0.49
C THR A 260 -19.00 21.44 -0.77
N ARG A 261 -17.69 21.09 -0.72
CA ARG A 261 -16.77 21.07 -1.86
C ARG A 261 -16.44 19.62 -2.19
N SER A 262 -16.53 19.26 -3.47
CA SER A 262 -16.15 17.93 -3.96
C SER A 262 -14.62 17.76 -3.97
N PHE A 263 -14.17 16.60 -3.47
CA PHE A 263 -12.83 16.06 -3.60
C PHE A 263 -12.99 14.62 -4.11
N PRO A 264 -12.98 14.41 -5.43
CA PRO A 264 -13.30 13.11 -6.00
C PRO A 264 -12.27 12.05 -5.60
N PHE A 265 -12.72 11.01 -4.93
CA PHE A 265 -11.99 9.81 -4.62
C PHE A 265 -12.37 8.72 -5.64
N ARG A 266 -11.40 8.22 -6.38
CA ARG A 266 -11.60 7.23 -7.44
C ARG A 266 -11.10 5.87 -7.02
N VAL A 267 -11.84 4.85 -7.40
CA VAL A 267 -11.41 3.46 -7.32
C VAL A 267 -11.32 2.93 -8.74
N ASN A 268 -10.10 2.71 -9.19
CA ASN A 268 -9.82 2.19 -10.52
C ASN A 268 -9.30 0.76 -10.44
N VAL A 269 -9.67 -0.08 -11.41
CA VAL A 269 -9.13 -1.42 -11.58
C VAL A 269 -8.14 -1.41 -12.73
N VAL A 270 -6.97 -1.95 -12.48
CA VAL A 270 -5.88 -2.10 -13.45
C VAL A 270 -5.78 -3.55 -13.89
N PHE A 271 -5.77 -3.78 -15.18
CA PHE A 271 -5.64 -5.12 -15.78
C PHE A 271 -4.35 -5.20 -16.57
N PRO A 272 -3.44 -6.12 -16.23
CA PRO A 272 -2.28 -6.44 -17.04
C PRO A 272 -2.68 -6.98 -18.42
N GLU A 273 -2.10 -6.46 -19.51
CA GLU A 273 -2.48 -6.81 -20.89
C GLU A 273 -1.72 -8.01 -21.46
N HIS A 274 -0.54 -8.31 -20.91
CA HIS A 274 0.35 -9.35 -21.43
C HIS A 274 0.39 -10.62 -20.57
N ARG A 275 -0.52 -10.70 -19.58
CA ARG A 275 -0.67 -11.85 -18.72
C ARG A 275 -1.69 -12.83 -19.31
N PRO A 276 -1.48 -14.17 -19.21
CA PRO A 276 -2.52 -15.13 -19.54
C PRO A 276 -3.81 -14.84 -18.74
N GLY A 277 -4.95 -14.83 -19.45
CA GLY A 277 -6.25 -14.54 -18.84
C GLY A 277 -6.60 -15.52 -17.72
N ASN A 278 -7.11 -15.02 -16.61
CA ASN A 278 -7.67 -15.82 -15.53
C ASN A 278 -9.20 -15.74 -15.62
N PRO A 279 -9.91 -16.88 -15.83
CA PRO A 279 -11.37 -16.88 -15.98
C PRO A 279 -12.13 -16.37 -14.75
N LEU A 280 -11.47 -16.32 -13.58
CA LEU A 280 -12.05 -15.79 -12.35
C LEU A 280 -12.13 -14.25 -12.33
N VAL A 281 -11.38 -13.55 -13.18
CA VAL A 281 -11.34 -12.08 -13.20
C VAL A 281 -12.72 -11.50 -13.49
N GLU A 282 -13.46 -12.06 -14.46
CA GLU A 282 -14.78 -11.54 -14.83
C GLU A 282 -15.80 -11.70 -13.68
N ALA A 283 -15.88 -12.89 -13.09
CA ALA A 283 -16.74 -13.16 -11.93
C ALA A 283 -16.37 -12.30 -10.71
N PHE A 284 -15.08 -12.02 -10.52
CA PHE A 284 -14.61 -11.13 -9.46
C PHE A 284 -14.96 -9.68 -9.74
N MET A 285 -14.86 -9.22 -11.00
CA MET A 285 -15.26 -7.87 -11.41
C MET A 285 -16.75 -7.60 -11.22
N GLU A 286 -17.62 -8.58 -11.51
CA GLU A 286 -19.05 -8.47 -11.18
C GLU A 286 -19.23 -8.26 -9.67
N SER A 287 -18.55 -9.05 -8.86
CA SER A 287 -18.62 -8.96 -7.39
C SER A 287 -18.04 -7.65 -6.86
N LEU A 288 -17.00 -7.09 -7.50
CA LEU A 288 -16.45 -5.77 -7.18
C LEU A 288 -17.45 -4.65 -7.49
N ARG A 289 -18.14 -4.71 -8.62
CA ARG A 289 -19.18 -3.72 -8.98
C ARG A 289 -20.35 -3.77 -7.99
N ASP A 290 -20.79 -4.96 -7.61
CA ASP A 290 -21.83 -5.14 -6.59
C ASP A 290 -21.38 -4.60 -5.22
N ALA A 291 -20.11 -4.80 -4.84
CA ALA A 291 -19.57 -4.28 -3.59
C ALA A 291 -19.45 -2.74 -3.62
N ALA A 292 -19.03 -2.16 -4.75
CA ALA A 292 -18.97 -0.71 -4.93
C ALA A 292 -20.35 -0.07 -4.78
N ALA A 293 -21.37 -0.60 -5.46
CA ALA A 293 -22.75 -0.12 -5.34
C ALA A 293 -23.28 -0.21 -3.90
N ALA A 294 -22.94 -1.27 -3.17
CA ALA A 294 -23.30 -1.43 -1.77
C ALA A 294 -22.61 -0.38 -0.86
N ILE A 295 -21.38 0.01 -1.15
CA ILE A 295 -20.65 1.07 -0.43
C ILE A 295 -21.32 2.42 -0.66
N GLU A 296 -21.67 2.75 -1.90
CA GLU A 296 -22.40 4.00 -2.23
C GLU A 296 -23.70 4.10 -1.44
N GLY A 297 -24.47 3.01 -1.33
CA GLY A 297 -25.68 2.94 -0.50
C GLY A 297 -25.41 3.16 1.00
N LYS A 298 -24.35 2.56 1.53
CA LYS A 298 -23.93 2.75 2.94
C LYS A 298 -23.50 4.19 3.21
N LEU A 299 -22.81 4.84 2.26
CA LEU A 299 -22.41 6.25 2.39
C LEU A 299 -23.60 7.18 2.45
N MET A 300 -24.58 7.01 1.57
CA MET A 300 -25.81 7.78 1.61
C MET A 300 -26.53 7.63 2.96
N ALA A 301 -26.61 6.42 3.49
CA ALA A 301 -27.23 6.17 4.80
C ALA A 301 -26.44 6.79 5.97
N ALA A 302 -25.11 6.71 5.94
CA ALA A 302 -24.25 7.22 7.00
C ALA A 302 -24.18 8.77 7.07
N GLN A 303 -24.48 9.46 5.96
CA GLN A 303 -24.51 10.92 5.89
C GLN A 303 -25.81 11.53 6.45
N VAL A 304 -26.84 10.72 6.62
CA VAL A 304 -28.18 11.14 7.13
C VAL A 304 -28.28 10.95 8.64
N THR A 305 -27.42 10.15 9.25
CA THR A 305 -27.37 9.87 10.69
C THR A 305 -26.36 10.77 11.40
#